data_917a0953dd6d1d22b9366ef848061156
#
_entry.id   917a0953dd6d1d22b9366ef848061156
#
_cell.length_a   1.000
_cell.length_b   1.000
_cell.length_c   1.000
_cell.angle_alpha   90.00
_cell.angle_beta   90.00
_cell.angle_gamma   90.00
#
_symmetry.space_group_name_H-M   'P 1'
#
loop_
_entity.id
_entity.type
_entity.pdbx_description
1 polymer ?
#
loop_
_entity_poly.entity_id
_entity_poly.type
_entity_poly.pdbx_seq_one_letter_code
_entity_poly.pdbx_strand_id
1 'polypeptide(L)'
;LKLMLLGIKKGWFPPLPETGNKRSMIHVDDLVRAILLVAGDDRANGEIYIATDGTLHSSRDIYNVMCNALDRSIPKWSVPKFLFDMAALISPRIKYKVDKLLGDECYSSGKLEKLGFKAQKTLKDMNETDF
;
A
#
# COMPACT_ATOMS: atom_id res chain seq x y z
N LEU A 1 4.56 -5.41 2.70
CA LEU A 1 3.56 -5.14 3.74
C LEU A 1 3.66 -6.14 4.90
N LYS A 2 3.68 -7.46 4.64
CA LYS A 2 3.75 -8.52 5.66
C LYS A 2 4.87 -8.33 6.71
N LEU A 3 6.08 -7.94 6.30
CA LEU A 3 7.19 -7.69 7.26
C LEU A 3 6.91 -6.48 8.15
N MET A 4 6.24 -5.46 7.63
CA MET A 4 5.83 -4.27 8.38
C MET A 4 4.75 -4.65 9.41
N LEU A 5 3.73 -5.40 9.00
CA LEU A 5 2.70 -5.90 9.92
C LEU A 5 3.31 -6.72 11.06
N LEU A 6 4.19 -7.68 10.73
CA LEU A 6 4.90 -8.49 11.73
C LEU A 6 5.76 -7.64 12.68
N GLY A 7 6.42 -6.61 12.14
CA GLY A 7 7.22 -5.69 12.93
C GLY A 7 6.38 -4.84 13.89
N ILE A 8 5.22 -4.37 13.44
CA ILE A 8 4.25 -3.66 14.28
C ILE A 8 3.72 -4.63 15.35
N LYS A 9 3.33 -5.84 14.97
CA LYS A 9 2.85 -6.88 15.90
C LYS A 9 3.86 -7.22 16.98
N LYS A 10 5.15 -7.27 16.65
CA LYS A 10 6.25 -7.51 17.60
C LYS A 10 6.76 -6.27 18.34
N GLY A 11 6.30 -5.07 17.94
CA GLY A 11 6.67 -3.81 18.59
C GLY A 11 8.04 -3.24 18.23
N TRP A 12 8.74 -3.78 17.21
CA TRP A 12 10.05 -3.26 16.78
C TRP A 12 9.98 -2.34 15.54
N PHE A 13 8.87 -2.34 14.81
CA PHE A 13 8.73 -1.46 13.64
C PHE A 13 8.37 -0.04 14.09
N PRO A 14 9.16 0.98 13.74
CA PRO A 14 8.94 2.34 14.20
C PRO A 14 7.75 2.99 13.51
N PRO A 15 7.06 3.94 14.18
CA PRO A 15 6.01 4.74 13.56
C PRO A 15 6.56 5.57 12.39
N LEU A 16 5.95 5.42 11.21
CA LEU A 16 6.40 6.10 9.99
C LEU A 16 6.11 7.60 10.03
N PRO A 17 6.98 8.44 9.43
CA PRO A 17 6.74 9.86 9.29
C PRO A 17 5.58 10.14 8.34
N GLU A 18 4.91 11.26 8.54
CA GLU A 18 3.98 11.82 7.57
C GLU A 18 4.81 12.55 6.50
N THR A 19 5.03 11.90 5.37
CA THR A 19 5.83 12.45 4.26
C THR A 19 4.98 12.98 3.12
N GLY A 20 3.66 12.75 3.17
CA GLY A 20 2.74 13.09 2.08
C GLY A 20 2.97 12.25 0.81
N ASN A 21 3.74 11.15 0.92
CA ASN A 21 3.96 10.25 -0.20
C ASN A 21 2.66 9.58 -0.64
N LYS A 22 2.61 9.19 -1.91
CA LYS A 22 1.39 8.70 -2.56
C LYS A 22 1.60 7.28 -3.08
N ARG A 23 0.74 6.38 -2.67
CA ARG A 23 0.79 4.96 -3.05
C ARG A 23 -0.59 4.49 -3.48
N SER A 24 -0.62 3.82 -4.62
CA SER A 24 -1.81 3.10 -5.08
C SER A 24 -1.84 1.71 -4.46
N MET A 25 -3.02 1.29 -4.04
CA MET A 25 -3.27 -0.02 -3.46
C MET A 25 -4.54 -0.64 -4.06
N ILE A 26 -4.75 -1.91 -3.80
CA ILE A 26 -6.00 -2.60 -4.09
C ILE A 26 -6.22 -3.68 -3.03
N HIS A 27 -7.45 -3.85 -2.61
CA HIS A 27 -7.87 -4.95 -1.75
C HIS A 27 -7.86 -6.27 -2.54
N VAL A 28 -7.48 -7.38 -1.90
CA VAL A 28 -7.37 -8.69 -2.56
C VAL A 28 -8.67 -9.13 -3.23
N ASP A 29 -9.82 -8.92 -2.59
CA ASP A 29 -11.13 -9.27 -3.17
C ASP A 29 -11.42 -8.47 -4.44
N ASP A 30 -11.07 -7.18 -4.48
CA ASP A 30 -11.22 -6.35 -5.65
C ASP A 30 -10.23 -6.74 -6.75
N LEU A 31 -9.01 -7.17 -6.39
CA LEU A 31 -8.07 -7.72 -7.35
C LEU A 31 -8.62 -9.00 -8.01
N VAL A 32 -9.22 -9.91 -7.22
CA VAL A 32 -9.87 -11.12 -7.75
C VAL A 32 -11.02 -10.75 -8.68
N ARG A 33 -11.85 -9.78 -8.32
CA ARG A 33 -12.93 -9.28 -9.18
C ARG A 33 -12.40 -8.68 -10.48
N ALA A 34 -11.29 -7.92 -10.42
CA ALA A 34 -10.64 -7.37 -11.59
C ALA A 34 -10.12 -8.48 -12.53
N ILE A 35 -9.50 -9.53 -11.97
CA ILE A 35 -9.01 -10.68 -12.74
C ILE A 35 -10.18 -11.39 -13.44
N LEU A 36 -11.27 -11.66 -12.72
CA LEU A 36 -12.45 -12.32 -13.29
C LEU A 36 -13.11 -11.49 -14.40
N LEU A 37 -13.17 -10.16 -14.22
CA LEU A 37 -13.69 -9.25 -15.25
C LEU A 37 -12.83 -9.32 -16.52
N VAL A 38 -11.50 -9.20 -16.38
CA VAL A 38 -10.57 -9.21 -17.51
C VAL A 38 -10.56 -10.58 -18.21
N ALA A 39 -10.64 -11.68 -17.45
CA ALA A 39 -10.69 -13.03 -18.02
C ALA A 39 -11.97 -13.33 -18.82
N GLY A 40 -13.07 -12.64 -18.52
CA GLY A 40 -14.35 -12.81 -19.20
C GLY A 40 -14.66 -11.78 -20.30
N ASP A 41 -13.74 -10.87 -20.62
CA ASP A 41 -13.96 -9.79 -21.58
C ASP A 41 -12.97 -9.87 -22.76
N ASP A 42 -13.48 -10.18 -23.96
CA ASP A 42 -12.66 -10.31 -25.17
C ASP A 42 -11.88 -9.03 -25.52
N ARG A 43 -12.36 -7.86 -25.07
CA ARG A 43 -11.64 -6.58 -25.24
C ARG A 43 -10.32 -6.54 -24.46
N ALA A 44 -10.16 -7.44 -23.49
CA ALA A 44 -8.95 -7.52 -22.68
C ALA A 44 -7.85 -8.38 -23.32
N ASN A 45 -8.11 -9.09 -24.41
CA ASN A 45 -7.15 -9.98 -25.05
C ASN A 45 -5.91 -9.23 -25.52
N GLY A 46 -4.72 -9.68 -25.06
CA GLY A 46 -3.43 -9.08 -25.39
C GLY A 46 -3.14 -7.75 -24.70
N GLU A 47 -3.99 -7.30 -23.78
CA GLU A 47 -3.89 -6.01 -23.11
C GLU A 47 -3.34 -6.13 -21.68
N ILE A 48 -2.70 -5.06 -21.21
CA ILE A 48 -2.21 -4.95 -19.83
C ILE A 48 -3.08 -3.97 -19.07
N TYR A 49 -3.50 -4.37 -17.87
CA TYR A 49 -4.28 -3.56 -16.95
C TYR A 49 -3.58 -3.37 -15.61
N ILE A 50 -3.78 -2.21 -15.03
CA ILE A 50 -3.40 -1.91 -13.64
C ILE A 50 -4.67 -1.80 -12.83
N ALA A 51 -4.71 -2.48 -11.69
CA ALA A 51 -5.83 -2.47 -10.78
C ALA A 51 -5.45 -1.71 -9.50
N THR A 52 -6.22 -0.70 -9.15
CA THR A 52 -6.11 0.08 -7.91
C THR A 52 -7.48 0.35 -7.32
N ASP A 53 -7.54 0.77 -6.07
CA ASP A 53 -8.79 1.23 -5.43
C ASP A 53 -9.19 2.66 -5.83
N GLY A 54 -8.41 3.29 -6.71
CA GLY A 54 -8.63 4.67 -7.17
C GLY A 54 -8.24 5.74 -6.16
N THR A 55 -7.77 5.36 -4.96
CA THR A 55 -7.36 6.26 -3.88
C THR A 55 -5.84 6.23 -3.71
N LEU A 56 -5.26 7.36 -3.35
CA LEU A 56 -3.84 7.46 -3.01
C LEU A 56 -3.68 7.48 -1.49
N HIS A 57 -2.85 6.58 -0.98
CA HIS A 57 -2.60 6.39 0.44
C HIS A 57 -1.15 6.75 0.78
N SER A 58 -0.91 7.39 1.92
CA SER A 58 0.45 7.57 2.43
C SER A 58 0.96 6.30 3.13
N SER A 59 2.27 6.19 3.26
CA SER A 59 2.86 5.10 4.06
C SER A 59 2.45 5.19 5.53
N ARG A 60 2.15 6.39 6.02
CA ARG A 60 1.61 6.61 7.36
C ARG A 60 0.19 6.08 7.48
N ASP A 61 -0.67 6.30 6.46
CA ASP A 61 -2.03 5.75 6.45
C ASP A 61 -1.99 4.22 6.50
N ILE A 62 -1.13 3.60 5.69
CA ILE A 62 -0.94 2.14 5.69
C ILE A 62 -0.51 1.65 7.08
N TYR A 63 0.45 2.34 7.72
CA TYR A 63 0.89 2.03 9.08
C TYR A 63 -0.26 2.14 10.09
N ASN A 64 -1.06 3.20 10.00
CA ASN A 64 -2.18 3.43 10.91
C ASN A 64 -3.27 2.35 10.77
N VAL A 65 -3.59 1.96 9.54
CA VAL A 65 -4.54 0.87 9.28
C VAL A 65 -4.03 -0.46 9.81
N MET A 66 -2.74 -0.75 9.65
CA MET A 66 -2.13 -1.95 10.24
C MET A 66 -2.19 -1.95 11.76
N CYS A 67 -1.97 -0.80 12.41
CA CYS A 67 -2.15 -0.68 13.87
C CYS A 67 -3.59 -0.99 14.27
N ASN A 68 -4.57 -0.42 13.56
CA ASN A 68 -5.99 -0.68 13.83
C ASN A 68 -6.36 -2.16 13.63
N ALA A 69 -5.88 -2.79 12.54
CA ALA A 69 -6.11 -4.20 12.26
C ALA A 69 -5.51 -5.15 13.32
N LEU A 70 -4.53 -4.66 14.08
CA LEU A 70 -3.89 -5.38 15.21
C LEU A 70 -4.43 -4.97 16.58
N ASP A 71 -5.50 -4.17 16.64
CA ASP A 71 -6.07 -3.58 17.88
C ASP A 71 -5.01 -2.81 18.71
N ARG A 72 -4.05 -2.17 18.02
CA ARG A 72 -3.01 -1.37 18.64
C ARG A 72 -3.31 0.11 18.54
N SER A 73 -2.99 0.87 19.60
CA SER A 73 -3.08 2.33 19.58
C SER A 73 -2.10 2.91 18.56
N ILE A 74 -2.58 3.85 17.75
CA ILE A 74 -1.75 4.60 16.80
C ILE A 74 -0.85 5.55 17.58
N PRO A 75 0.49 5.44 17.45
CA PRO A 75 1.41 6.35 18.11
C PRO A 75 1.22 7.79 17.63
N LYS A 76 1.13 8.74 18.56
CA LYS A 76 1.05 10.18 18.25
C LYS A 76 2.37 10.76 17.73
N TRP A 77 3.48 10.07 17.98
CA TRP A 77 4.81 10.43 17.51
C TRP A 77 5.19 9.63 16.27
N SER A 78 6.16 10.11 15.52
CA SER A 78 6.75 9.40 14.39
C SER A 78 8.26 9.61 14.37
N VAL A 79 8.98 8.65 13.77
CA VAL A 79 10.41 8.82 13.53
C VAL A 79 10.59 9.88 12.44
N PRO A 80 11.40 10.93 12.68
CA PRO A 80 11.64 11.96 11.66
C PRO A 80 12.25 11.39 10.39
N LYS A 81 11.83 11.91 9.23
CA LYS A 81 12.29 11.44 7.90
C LYS A 81 13.82 11.45 7.77
N PHE A 82 14.51 12.45 8.35
CA PHE A 82 15.97 12.57 8.24
C PHE A 82 16.72 11.35 8.80
N LEU A 83 16.15 10.62 9.79
CA LEU A 83 16.77 9.40 10.32
C LEU A 83 16.70 8.26 9.29
N PHE A 84 15.64 8.18 8.51
CA PHE A 84 15.54 7.24 7.39
C PHE A 84 16.53 7.62 6.27
N ASP A 85 16.67 8.92 5.98
CA ASP A 85 17.61 9.43 4.98
C ASP A 85 19.05 9.14 5.41
N MET A 86 19.40 9.33 6.69
CA MET A 86 20.72 8.96 7.24
C MET A 86 20.95 7.44 7.16
N ALA A 87 19.98 6.63 7.52
CA ALA A 87 20.08 5.18 7.40
C ALA A 87 20.29 4.73 5.93
N ALA A 88 19.68 5.42 4.98
CA ALA A 88 19.85 5.18 3.55
C ALA A 88 21.28 5.43 3.04
N LEU A 89 22.07 6.26 3.74
CA LEU A 89 23.48 6.52 3.40
C LEU A 89 24.41 5.36 3.78
N ILE A 90 23.98 4.48 4.71
CA ILE A 90 24.82 3.38 5.22
C ILE A 90 25.01 2.31 4.14
N SER A 91 23.96 2.00 3.35
CA SER A 91 24.01 0.94 2.36
C SER A 91 22.98 1.13 1.24
N PRO A 92 23.33 0.81 -0.02
CA PRO A 92 22.38 0.81 -1.14
C PRO A 92 21.13 -0.07 -0.89
N ARG A 93 21.29 -1.16 -0.14
CA ARG A 93 20.16 -2.04 0.24
C ARG A 93 19.18 -1.37 1.20
N ILE A 94 19.69 -0.58 2.14
CA ILE A 94 18.87 0.20 3.08
C ILE A 94 18.19 1.33 2.32
N LYS A 95 18.93 2.05 1.47
CA LYS A 95 18.38 3.10 0.61
C LYS A 95 17.19 2.58 -0.21
N TYR A 96 17.35 1.46 -0.92
CA TYR A 96 16.26 0.85 -1.68
C TYR A 96 15.01 0.57 -0.82
N LYS A 97 15.20 0.07 0.42
CA LYS A 97 14.07 -0.19 1.34
C LYS A 97 13.40 1.09 1.81
N VAL A 98 14.17 2.13 2.09
CA VAL A 98 13.66 3.46 2.50
C VAL A 98 12.91 4.11 1.33
N ASP A 99 13.50 4.12 0.14
CA ASP A 99 12.88 4.66 -1.07
C ASP A 99 11.57 3.92 -1.38
N LYS A 100 11.58 2.59 -1.24
CA LYS A 100 10.37 1.78 -1.41
C LYS A 100 9.32 1.97 -0.30
N LEU A 101 9.73 2.38 0.89
CA LEU A 101 8.83 2.61 2.02
C LEU A 101 8.21 4.01 1.99
N LEU A 102 8.99 5.02 1.66
CA LEU A 102 8.62 6.44 1.75
C LEU A 102 8.47 7.12 0.38
N GLY A 103 8.76 6.43 -0.72
CA GLY A 103 8.61 6.94 -2.08
C GLY A 103 7.17 6.86 -2.61
N ASP A 104 6.96 7.54 -3.74
CA ASP A 104 5.69 7.53 -4.46
C ASP A 104 5.60 6.31 -5.39
N GLU A 105 4.44 5.67 -5.40
CA GLU A 105 4.08 4.61 -6.35
C GLU A 105 2.62 4.82 -6.78
N CYS A 106 2.42 5.73 -7.73
CA CYS A 106 1.08 6.13 -8.18
C CYS A 106 0.76 5.47 -9.52
N TYR A 107 -0.35 4.76 -9.56
CA TYR A 107 -0.85 4.09 -10.75
C TYR A 107 -2.33 4.43 -10.96
N SER A 108 -2.79 4.33 -12.21
CA SER A 108 -4.19 4.57 -12.58
C SER A 108 -4.84 3.27 -13.05
N SER A 109 -6.04 3.00 -12.55
CA SER A 109 -6.93 1.93 -13.02
C SER A 109 -7.86 2.37 -14.17
N GLY A 110 -7.72 3.59 -14.69
CA GLY A 110 -8.64 4.17 -15.67
C GLY A 110 -8.88 3.31 -16.91
N LYS A 111 -7.89 2.51 -17.37
CA LYS A 111 -8.07 1.56 -18.46
C LYS A 111 -8.99 0.40 -18.04
N LEU A 112 -8.83 -0.12 -16.84
CA LEU A 112 -9.65 -1.18 -16.27
C LEU A 112 -11.07 -0.71 -15.98
N GLU A 113 -11.23 0.53 -15.52
CA GLU A 113 -12.53 1.17 -15.28
C GLU A 113 -13.37 1.29 -16.56
N LYS A 114 -12.73 1.48 -17.72
CA LYS A 114 -13.43 1.48 -19.04
C LYS A 114 -14.03 0.11 -19.39
N LEU A 115 -13.56 -0.98 -18.80
CA LEU A 115 -14.18 -2.30 -18.91
C LEU A 115 -15.35 -2.49 -17.92
N GLY A 116 -15.60 -1.53 -17.04
CA GLY A 116 -16.65 -1.58 -16.02
C GLY A 116 -16.19 -1.97 -14.62
N PHE A 117 -14.86 -2.06 -14.37
CA PHE A 117 -14.34 -2.30 -13.04
C PHE A 117 -14.59 -1.11 -12.12
N LYS A 118 -15.00 -1.40 -10.90
CA LYS A 118 -15.07 -0.42 -9.81
C LYS A 118 -14.66 -1.11 -8.52
N ALA A 119 -13.63 -0.56 -7.86
CA ALA A 119 -13.23 -1.02 -6.53
C ALA A 119 -14.37 -0.80 -5.52
N GLN A 120 -14.59 -1.76 -4.64
CA GLN A 120 -15.63 -1.72 -3.60
C GLN A 120 -15.04 -1.57 -2.21
N LYS A 121 -13.75 -1.90 -2.06
CA LYS A 121 -13.01 -1.83 -0.81
C LYS A 121 -11.82 -0.90 -0.93
N THR A 122 -11.46 -0.28 0.17
CA THR A 122 -10.31 0.61 0.29
C THR A 122 -9.34 0.09 1.34
N LEU A 123 -8.23 0.80 1.54
CA LEU A 123 -7.26 0.49 2.59
C LEU A 123 -7.92 0.35 3.98
N LYS A 124 -8.99 1.10 4.27
CA LYS A 124 -9.67 1.09 5.57
C LYS A 124 -10.46 -0.20 5.85
N ASP A 125 -10.77 -0.94 4.80
CA ASP A 125 -11.54 -2.19 4.88
C ASP A 125 -10.63 -3.41 5.05
N MET A 126 -9.30 -3.20 5.11
CA MET A 126 -8.29 -4.27 5.26
C MET A 126 -8.18 -4.75 6.70
N ASN A 127 -8.09 -6.07 6.88
CA ASN A 127 -7.88 -6.77 8.14
C ASN A 127 -6.44 -7.29 8.26
N GLU A 128 -6.10 -7.90 9.41
CA GLU A 128 -4.79 -8.55 9.64
C GLU A 128 -4.45 -9.59 8.56
N THR A 129 -5.44 -10.28 8.02
CA THR A 129 -5.26 -11.36 7.03
C THR A 129 -5.04 -10.85 5.60
N ASP A 130 -5.32 -9.58 5.33
CA ASP A 130 -5.21 -8.97 3.99
C ASP A 130 -3.79 -8.44 3.71
N PHE A 131 -2.94 -8.37 4.74
CA PHE A 131 -1.54 -7.92 4.66
C PHE A 131 -0.57 -9.12 4.62
#